data_8886e3ed663bfb1ecc5c188ecee11591
#
_entry.id   8886e3ed663bfb1ecc5c188ecee11591
#
_cell.length_a   1.000
_cell.length_b   1.000
_cell.length_c   1.000
_cell.angle_alpha   90.00
_cell.angle_beta   90.00
_cell.angle_gamma   90.00
#
_symmetry.space_group_name_H-M   'P 1'
#
loop_
_entity.id
_entity.type
_entity.pdbx_description
1 polymer ?
#
loop_
_entity_poly.entity_id
_entity_poly.type
_entity_poly.pdbx_seq_one_letter_code
_entity_poly.pdbx_strand_id
1 'polypeptide(L)'
;MPKLLAFRLLEPALESAGPIRLVLREDKPERLLADLAIHALDLVLADAPVSPAVKVRAHSHLLGESGVTIFGAPSLARAYRRRFPSSLDGAPFLVPTDNSVLRRSLDQWFDRQSIRPLPVAEIEDGALLKVFGQRGIGLFAAPTVMETEVQRQYAVTVVARIDDIRERFYAISAERKITHAAVLAITRGARRDIFG
;
A
#
# COMPACT_ATOMS: atom_id res chain seq x y z
N MET A 1 5.07 1.21 0.09
CA MET A 1 4.02 1.57 -0.92
C MET A 1 3.75 0.38 -1.84
N PRO A 2 2.49 -0.08 -2.05
CA PRO A 2 2.15 -1.16 -2.99
C PRO A 2 2.46 -0.77 -4.45
N LYS A 3 3.12 -1.67 -5.20
CA LYS A 3 3.57 -1.39 -6.59
C LYS A 3 2.42 -1.08 -7.56
N LEU A 4 1.29 -1.80 -7.45
CA LEU A 4 0.11 -1.51 -8.25
C LEU A 4 -0.47 -0.12 -7.99
N LEU A 5 -0.50 0.29 -6.72
CA LEU A 5 -0.97 1.63 -6.35
C LEU A 5 0.00 2.70 -6.85
N ALA A 6 1.31 2.47 -6.72
CA ALA A 6 2.32 3.38 -7.26
C ALA A 6 2.13 3.57 -8.78
N PHE A 7 1.90 2.50 -9.55
CA PHE A 7 1.61 2.59 -10.97
C PHE A 7 0.38 3.45 -11.26
N ARG A 8 -0.75 3.18 -10.60
CA ARG A 8 -1.99 3.97 -10.78
C ARG A 8 -1.82 5.45 -10.42
N LEU A 9 -1.01 5.73 -9.39
CA LEU A 9 -0.69 7.12 -9.02
C LEU A 9 0.14 7.84 -10.08
N LEU A 10 1.03 7.12 -10.79
CA LEU A 10 1.92 7.68 -11.80
C LEU A 10 1.27 7.80 -13.19
N GLU A 11 0.24 6.99 -13.48
CA GLU A 11 -0.44 6.94 -14.79
C GLU A 11 -0.91 8.32 -15.30
N PRO A 12 -1.55 9.20 -14.47
CA PRO A 12 -1.95 10.52 -14.92
C PRO A 12 -0.78 11.43 -15.36
N ALA A 13 0.40 11.22 -14.80
CA ALA A 13 1.58 11.99 -15.21
C ALA A 13 2.08 11.56 -16.59
N LEU A 14 1.99 10.28 -16.92
CA LEU A 14 2.36 9.74 -18.24
C LEU A 14 1.41 10.24 -19.33
N GLU A 15 0.13 10.43 -19.01
CA GLU A 15 -0.90 10.84 -19.96
C GLU A 15 -0.93 12.36 -20.20
N SER A 16 -0.67 13.17 -19.16
CA SER A 16 -1.00 14.60 -19.19
C SER A 16 0.20 15.54 -19.21
N ALA A 17 1.41 15.08 -18.87
CA ALA A 17 2.57 15.95 -18.71
C ALA A 17 3.44 16.14 -19.99
N GLY A 18 2.99 15.62 -21.14
CA GLY A 18 3.78 15.57 -22.36
C GLY A 18 4.88 14.49 -22.31
N PRO A 19 5.89 14.54 -23.17
CA PRO A 19 6.94 13.51 -23.17
C PRO A 19 7.79 13.61 -21.91
N ILE A 20 7.57 12.72 -20.96
CA ILE A 20 8.36 12.61 -19.72
C ILE A 20 9.10 11.26 -19.67
N ARG A 21 10.24 11.26 -19.00
CA ARG A 21 10.97 10.06 -18.64
C ARG A 21 10.86 9.82 -17.15
N LEU A 22 10.15 8.77 -16.75
CA LEU A 22 10.10 8.36 -15.36
C LEU A 22 11.34 7.55 -14.99
N VAL A 23 11.93 7.86 -13.84
CA VAL A 23 12.98 7.08 -13.19
C VAL A 23 12.47 6.71 -11.81
N LEU A 24 12.19 5.45 -11.59
CA LEU A 24 11.64 4.93 -10.34
C LEU A 24 12.74 4.27 -9.52
N ARG A 25 12.81 4.63 -8.24
CA ARG A 25 13.75 4.05 -7.26
C ARG A 25 12.97 3.54 -6.06
N GLU A 26 13.40 2.42 -5.51
CA GLU A 26 12.90 1.86 -4.25
C GLU A 26 14.05 1.80 -3.27
N ASP A 27 13.89 2.40 -2.10
CA ASP A 27 14.87 2.35 -1.00
C ASP A 27 14.16 2.66 0.34
N LYS A 28 14.90 2.65 1.42
CA LYS A 28 14.43 3.05 2.75
C LYS A 28 14.02 4.53 2.76
N PRO A 29 12.95 4.89 3.51
CA PRO A 29 12.44 6.26 3.56
C PRO A 29 13.52 7.31 3.83
N GLU A 30 14.46 7.04 4.73
CA GLU A 30 15.51 7.98 5.11
C GLU A 30 16.43 8.32 3.92
N ARG A 31 16.75 7.32 3.09
CA ARG A 31 17.58 7.53 1.87
C ARG A 31 16.81 8.30 0.81
N LEU A 32 15.56 7.90 0.54
CA LEU A 32 14.73 8.61 -0.42
C LEU A 32 14.50 10.07 -0.03
N LEU A 33 14.31 10.36 1.27
CA LEU A 33 14.17 11.73 1.77
C LEU A 33 15.47 12.52 1.67
N ALA A 34 16.63 11.89 1.86
CA ALA A 34 17.91 12.53 1.64
C ALA A 34 18.11 12.88 0.16
N ASP A 35 17.81 11.98 -0.76
CA ASP A 35 17.85 12.21 -2.21
C ASP A 35 16.87 13.30 -2.65
N LEU A 36 15.68 13.35 -2.04
CA LEU A 36 14.69 14.40 -2.26
C LEU A 36 15.21 15.78 -1.82
N ALA A 37 15.90 15.86 -0.68
CA ALA A 37 16.42 17.11 -0.14
C ALA A 37 17.51 17.75 -1.00
N ILE A 38 18.27 16.96 -1.75
CA ILE A 38 19.30 17.42 -2.70
C ILE A 38 18.79 17.47 -4.15
N HIS A 39 17.49 17.37 -4.35
CA HIS A 39 16.83 17.37 -5.67
C HIS A 39 17.32 16.27 -6.63
N ALA A 40 17.83 15.14 -6.10
CA ALA A 40 18.09 13.94 -6.88
C ALA A 40 16.80 13.14 -7.17
N LEU A 41 15.72 13.43 -6.45
CA LEU A 41 14.36 12.99 -6.68
C LEU A 41 13.41 14.18 -6.69
N ASP A 42 12.40 14.14 -7.56
CA ASP A 42 11.34 15.15 -7.64
C ASP A 42 10.20 14.87 -6.65
N LEU A 43 9.97 13.60 -6.33
CA LEU A 43 8.86 13.16 -5.51
C LEU A 43 9.19 11.84 -4.80
N VAL A 44 8.70 11.67 -3.58
CA VAL A 44 8.67 10.38 -2.88
C VAL A 44 7.21 10.00 -2.63
N LEU A 45 6.81 8.81 -3.05
CA LEU A 45 5.51 8.22 -2.71
C LEU A 45 5.67 7.30 -1.49
N ALA A 46 4.89 7.52 -0.45
CA ALA A 46 5.02 6.81 0.82
C ALA A 46 3.65 6.44 1.43
N ASP A 47 3.65 5.46 2.33
CA ASP A 47 2.50 5.04 3.14
C ASP A 47 2.55 5.60 4.58
N ALA A 48 3.48 6.53 4.81
CA ALA A 48 3.56 7.32 6.03
C ALA A 48 4.02 8.75 5.71
N PRO A 49 3.66 9.75 6.52
CA PRO A 49 4.19 11.11 6.37
C PRO A 49 5.66 11.16 6.82
N VAL A 50 6.34 12.24 6.46
CA VAL A 50 7.69 12.51 6.98
C VAL A 50 7.66 12.53 8.50
N SER A 51 8.49 11.68 9.10
CA SER A 51 8.61 11.66 10.58
C SER A 51 9.27 12.94 11.08
N PRO A 52 8.76 13.55 12.17
CA PRO A 52 9.41 14.70 12.80
C PRO A 52 10.86 14.43 13.25
N ALA A 53 11.23 13.16 13.45
CA ALA A 53 12.59 12.77 13.81
C ALA A 53 13.59 12.90 12.64
N VAL A 54 13.10 12.93 11.41
CA VAL A 54 13.95 13.07 10.21
C VAL A 54 14.25 14.56 10.00
N LYS A 55 15.52 14.93 10.12
CA LYS A 55 16.00 16.32 9.94
C LYS A 55 16.12 16.70 8.46
N VAL A 56 15.07 16.49 7.69
CA VAL A 56 15.00 16.86 6.28
C VAL A 56 13.82 17.82 6.08
N ARG A 57 14.06 18.90 5.35
CA ARG A 57 13.00 19.83 4.97
C ARG A 57 12.20 19.23 3.81
N ALA A 58 11.10 18.57 4.14
CA ALA A 58 10.19 17.98 3.16
C ALA A 58 8.74 18.16 3.61
N HIS A 59 7.81 18.13 2.67
CA HIS A 59 6.38 18.38 2.90
C HIS A 59 5.56 17.17 2.44
N SER A 60 4.76 16.63 3.36
CA SER A 60 3.86 15.52 3.08
C SER A 60 2.50 16.05 2.60
N HIS A 61 2.09 15.61 1.42
CA HIS A 61 0.78 15.89 0.83
C HIS A 61 -0.05 14.63 0.85
N LEU A 62 -1.12 14.60 1.63
CA LEU A 62 -2.03 13.46 1.67
C LEU A 62 -2.69 13.28 0.29
N LEU A 63 -2.51 12.12 -0.31
CA LEU A 63 -3.16 11.71 -1.56
C LEU A 63 -4.55 11.15 -1.30
N GLY A 64 -4.67 10.30 -0.28
CA GLY A 64 -5.93 9.72 0.16
C GLY A 64 -5.75 8.61 1.18
N GLU A 65 -6.86 7.98 1.53
CA GLU A 65 -6.95 6.91 2.53
C GLU A 65 -7.67 5.70 1.94
N SER A 66 -7.33 4.52 2.41
CA SER A 66 -7.97 3.26 2.02
C SER A 66 -8.20 2.37 3.23
N GLY A 67 -9.32 1.65 3.25
CA GLY A 67 -9.47 0.47 4.09
C GLY A 67 -8.53 -0.65 3.65
N VAL A 68 -8.62 -1.78 4.33
CA VAL A 68 -7.83 -2.98 4.03
C VAL A 68 -8.76 -4.13 3.68
N THR A 69 -8.44 -4.84 2.60
CA THR A 69 -9.16 -6.05 2.18
C THR A 69 -8.29 -7.28 2.39
N ILE A 70 -8.87 -8.33 2.96
CA ILE A 70 -8.24 -9.65 3.08
C ILE A 70 -8.61 -10.48 1.85
N PHE A 71 -7.60 -11.10 1.26
CA PHE A 71 -7.70 -11.95 0.07
C PHE A 71 -7.17 -13.35 0.34
N GLY A 72 -7.58 -14.27 -0.50
CA GLY A 72 -7.04 -15.63 -0.58
C GLY A 72 -7.35 -16.27 -1.92
N ALA A 73 -6.66 -17.35 -2.24
CA ALA A 73 -7.06 -18.21 -3.35
C ALA A 73 -8.53 -18.63 -3.16
N PRO A 74 -9.30 -18.94 -4.23
CA PRO A 74 -10.75 -19.18 -4.12
C PRO A 74 -11.16 -20.23 -3.07
N SER A 75 -10.35 -21.28 -2.90
CA SER A 75 -10.58 -22.32 -1.88
C SER A 75 -10.44 -21.79 -0.45
N LEU A 76 -9.35 -21.06 -0.18
CA LEU A 76 -9.12 -20.42 1.12
C LEU A 76 -10.18 -19.35 1.42
N ALA A 77 -10.46 -18.45 0.48
CA ALA A 77 -11.47 -17.43 0.67
C ALA A 77 -12.83 -18.02 1.02
N ARG A 78 -13.23 -19.13 0.38
CA ARG A 78 -14.47 -19.85 0.70
C ARG A 78 -14.48 -20.40 2.13
N ALA A 79 -13.35 -20.94 2.58
CA ALA A 79 -13.21 -21.50 3.92
C ALA A 79 -13.31 -20.45 5.03
N TYR A 80 -12.67 -19.28 4.83
CA TYR A 80 -12.50 -18.26 5.85
C TYR A 80 -13.49 -17.08 5.77
N ARG A 81 -14.28 -16.94 4.71
CA ARG A 81 -15.29 -15.87 4.58
C ARG A 81 -16.41 -15.98 5.62
N ARG A 82 -16.83 -17.20 5.96
CA ARG A 82 -17.87 -17.41 6.96
C ARG A 82 -17.30 -17.16 8.35
N ARG A 83 -18.10 -16.56 9.25
CA ARG A 83 -17.74 -16.22 10.64
C ARG A 83 -16.57 -15.23 10.76
N PHE A 84 -16.33 -14.42 9.74
CA PHE A 84 -15.39 -13.31 9.88
C PHE A 84 -15.83 -12.38 11.02
N PRO A 85 -14.94 -11.86 11.90
CA PRO A 85 -13.49 -12.05 11.85
C PRO A 85 -12.97 -13.31 12.56
N SER A 86 -13.79 -14.00 13.37
CA SER A 86 -13.35 -15.14 14.20
C SER A 86 -12.78 -16.31 13.41
N SER A 87 -13.18 -16.47 12.14
CA SER A 87 -12.62 -17.48 11.25
C SER A 87 -11.13 -17.30 10.95
N LEU A 88 -10.58 -16.12 11.20
CA LEU A 88 -9.15 -15.85 10.98
C LEU A 88 -8.27 -16.40 12.11
N ASP A 89 -8.85 -16.81 13.25
CA ASP A 89 -8.09 -17.44 14.32
C ASP A 89 -7.50 -18.76 13.85
N GLY A 90 -6.16 -18.89 13.97
CA GLY A 90 -5.42 -20.03 13.43
C GLY A 90 -5.35 -20.12 11.90
N ALA A 91 -5.93 -19.17 11.14
CA ALA A 91 -5.87 -19.18 9.68
C ALA A 91 -4.45 -18.95 9.16
N PRO A 92 -4.00 -19.67 8.12
CA PRO A 92 -2.70 -19.42 7.50
C PRO A 92 -2.67 -18.03 6.89
N PHE A 93 -1.73 -17.20 7.31
CA PHE A 93 -1.64 -15.80 6.90
C PHE A 93 -0.24 -15.44 6.41
N LEU A 94 -0.17 -14.74 5.29
CA LEU A 94 1.05 -14.15 4.74
C LEU A 94 1.14 -12.73 5.26
N VAL A 95 2.18 -12.43 6.00
CA VAL A 95 2.34 -11.11 6.63
C VAL A 95 3.47 -10.33 5.97
N PRO A 96 3.31 -9.00 5.82
CA PRO A 96 4.46 -8.15 5.52
C PRO A 96 5.47 -8.17 6.67
N THR A 97 6.72 -7.78 6.41
CA THR A 97 7.74 -7.60 7.45
C THR A 97 7.35 -6.50 8.46
N ASP A 98 7.91 -6.54 9.64
CA ASP A 98 7.57 -5.68 10.80
C ASP A 98 7.81 -4.18 10.57
N ASN A 99 8.66 -3.82 9.61
CA ASN A 99 8.89 -2.44 9.19
C ASN A 99 7.72 -1.81 8.41
N SER A 100 6.72 -2.62 8.00
CA SER A 100 5.55 -2.18 7.23
C SER A 100 4.49 -1.52 8.11
N VAL A 101 3.90 -0.42 7.63
CA VAL A 101 2.74 0.23 8.28
C VAL A 101 1.55 -0.73 8.33
N LEU A 102 1.27 -1.43 7.22
CA LEU A 102 0.19 -2.41 7.14
C LEU A 102 0.35 -3.53 8.17
N ARG A 103 1.58 -4.06 8.35
CA ARG A 103 1.85 -5.11 9.35
C ARG A 103 1.44 -4.66 10.75
N ARG A 104 1.91 -3.50 11.18
CA ARG A 104 1.58 -2.97 12.51
C ARG A 104 0.08 -2.74 12.70
N SER A 105 -0.60 -2.25 11.66
CA SER A 105 -2.05 -2.02 11.70
C SER A 105 -2.84 -3.33 11.79
N LEU A 106 -2.40 -4.37 11.07
CA LEU A 106 -2.98 -5.72 11.13
C LEU A 106 -2.79 -6.34 12.50
N ASP A 107 -1.57 -6.32 13.05
CA ASP A 107 -1.27 -6.89 14.36
C ASP A 107 -2.14 -6.23 15.45
N GLN A 108 -2.25 -4.90 15.45
CA GLN A 108 -3.12 -4.17 16.37
C GLN A 108 -4.61 -4.52 16.18
N TRP A 109 -5.04 -4.73 14.94
CA TRP A 109 -6.42 -5.12 14.68
C TRP A 109 -6.70 -6.56 15.14
N PHE A 110 -5.81 -7.50 14.87
CA PHE A 110 -5.91 -8.88 15.35
C PHE A 110 -5.97 -8.94 16.89
N ASP A 111 -5.13 -8.16 17.57
CA ASP A 111 -5.14 -8.08 19.04
C ASP A 111 -6.48 -7.54 19.56
N ARG A 112 -7.02 -6.48 18.95
CA ARG A 112 -8.33 -5.94 19.34
C ARG A 112 -9.48 -6.93 19.14
N GLN A 113 -9.41 -7.77 18.11
CA GLN A 113 -10.39 -8.80 17.83
C GLN A 113 -10.16 -10.09 18.63
N SER A 114 -9.06 -10.17 19.40
CA SER A 114 -8.65 -11.37 20.13
C SER A 114 -8.50 -12.59 19.23
N ILE A 115 -7.99 -12.42 18.02
CA ILE A 115 -7.68 -13.48 17.04
C ILE A 115 -6.19 -13.55 16.77
N ARG A 116 -5.70 -14.75 16.50
CA ARG A 116 -4.28 -15.02 16.23
C ARG A 116 -4.15 -15.86 14.96
N PRO A 117 -4.06 -15.22 13.80
CA PRO A 117 -3.74 -15.94 12.58
C PRO A 117 -2.37 -16.64 12.71
N LEU A 118 -2.18 -17.71 11.96
CA LEU A 118 -0.91 -18.40 11.89
C LEU A 118 -0.04 -17.80 10.78
N PRO A 119 1.01 -17.04 11.09
CA PRO A 119 1.93 -16.56 10.06
C PRO A 119 2.66 -17.74 9.42
N VAL A 120 2.43 -17.97 8.12
CA VAL A 120 3.08 -19.06 7.37
C VAL A 120 4.26 -18.58 6.55
N ALA A 121 4.33 -17.27 6.26
CA ALA A 121 5.49 -16.61 5.70
C ALA A 121 5.46 -15.12 6.04
N GLU A 122 6.65 -14.53 6.17
CA GLU A 122 6.87 -13.10 6.34
C GLU A 122 7.65 -12.60 5.13
N ILE A 123 7.09 -11.65 4.37
CA ILE A 123 7.59 -11.26 3.05
C ILE A 123 7.62 -9.74 2.94
N GLU A 124 8.80 -9.17 2.66
CA GLU A 124 8.99 -7.73 2.50
C GLU A 124 8.39 -7.21 1.18
N ASP A 125 8.59 -7.95 0.08
CA ASP A 125 8.05 -7.57 -1.22
C ASP A 125 6.56 -7.91 -1.33
N GLY A 126 5.73 -6.87 -1.34
CA GLY A 126 4.28 -7.04 -1.42
C GLY A 126 3.77 -7.64 -2.75
N ALA A 127 4.55 -7.63 -3.83
CA ALA A 127 4.18 -8.31 -5.07
C ALA A 127 4.44 -9.82 -4.93
N LEU A 128 5.59 -10.19 -4.38
CA LEU A 128 5.92 -11.59 -4.07
C LEU A 128 4.92 -12.18 -3.07
N LEU A 129 4.54 -11.44 -2.03
CA LEU A 129 3.53 -11.84 -1.06
C LEU A 129 2.20 -12.24 -1.75
N LYS A 130 1.75 -11.45 -2.73
CA LYS A 130 0.53 -11.76 -3.50
C LYS A 130 0.67 -12.99 -4.39
N VAL A 131 1.87 -13.26 -4.93
CA VAL A 131 2.14 -14.51 -5.68
C VAL A 131 2.00 -15.73 -4.78
N PHE A 132 2.48 -15.68 -3.53
CA PHE A 132 2.25 -16.74 -2.55
C PHE A 132 0.76 -16.90 -2.22
N GLY A 133 0.05 -15.79 -2.07
CA GLY A 133 -1.41 -15.79 -1.84
C GLY A 133 -2.19 -16.40 -3.00
N GLN A 134 -1.82 -16.12 -4.25
CA GLN A 134 -2.36 -16.72 -5.46
C GLN A 134 -2.23 -18.25 -5.44
N ARG A 135 -1.12 -18.76 -4.93
CA ARG A 135 -0.85 -20.20 -4.80
C ARG A 135 -1.60 -20.86 -3.65
N GLY A 136 -2.36 -20.10 -2.85
CA GLY A 136 -3.14 -20.62 -1.73
C GLY A 136 -2.31 -21.01 -0.50
N ILE A 137 -1.10 -20.45 -0.36
CA ILE A 137 -0.23 -20.72 0.79
C ILE A 137 -0.80 -20.09 2.07
N GLY A 138 -1.46 -18.94 1.93
CA GLY A 138 -2.11 -18.23 3.03
C GLY A 138 -3.00 -17.09 2.55
N LEU A 139 -3.80 -16.57 3.48
CA LEU A 139 -4.53 -15.32 3.31
C LEU A 139 -3.53 -14.14 3.34
N PHE A 140 -3.91 -13.02 2.75
CA PHE A 140 -3.10 -11.80 2.81
C PHE A 140 -3.97 -10.55 2.76
N ALA A 141 -3.40 -9.43 3.14
CA ALA A 141 -4.08 -8.14 3.14
C ALA A 141 -3.48 -7.19 2.09
N ALA A 142 -4.34 -6.34 1.53
CA ALA A 142 -3.93 -5.24 0.66
C ALA A 142 -4.92 -4.07 0.77
N PRO A 143 -4.54 -2.83 0.34
CA PRO A 143 -5.45 -1.69 0.35
C PRO A 143 -6.72 -1.96 -0.47
N THR A 144 -7.88 -1.63 0.10
CA THR A 144 -9.19 -1.85 -0.55
C THR A 144 -9.30 -1.13 -1.90
N VAL A 145 -8.67 0.03 -2.02
CA VAL A 145 -8.62 0.80 -3.27
C VAL A 145 -8.00 0.03 -4.44
N MET A 146 -7.27 -1.04 -4.17
CA MET A 146 -6.64 -1.93 -5.16
C MET A 146 -7.37 -3.27 -5.32
N GLU A 147 -8.57 -3.41 -4.76
CA GLU A 147 -9.27 -4.70 -4.71
C GLU A 147 -9.48 -5.33 -6.09
N THR A 148 -9.99 -4.55 -7.03
CA THR A 148 -10.29 -5.03 -8.39
C THR A 148 -9.03 -5.49 -9.11
N GLU A 149 -7.95 -4.72 -9.04
CA GLU A 149 -6.67 -5.04 -9.69
C GLU A 149 -6.01 -6.26 -9.05
N VAL A 150 -6.05 -6.36 -7.72
CA VAL A 150 -5.50 -7.51 -6.99
C VAL A 150 -6.25 -8.78 -7.36
N GLN A 151 -7.59 -8.76 -7.37
CA GLN A 151 -8.39 -9.92 -7.79
C GLN A 151 -8.08 -10.34 -9.22
N ARG A 152 -8.04 -9.38 -10.16
CA ARG A 152 -7.79 -9.65 -11.57
C ARG A 152 -6.40 -10.18 -11.83
N GLN A 153 -5.37 -9.56 -11.25
CA GLN A 153 -3.98 -9.88 -11.54
C GLN A 153 -3.52 -11.19 -10.89
N TYR A 154 -3.99 -11.46 -9.67
CA TYR A 154 -3.54 -12.62 -8.89
C TYR A 154 -4.59 -13.74 -8.80
N ALA A 155 -5.72 -13.61 -9.51
CA ALA A 155 -6.81 -14.60 -9.50
C ALA A 155 -7.23 -15.00 -8.06
N VAL A 156 -7.27 -14.04 -7.14
CA VAL A 156 -7.68 -14.22 -5.75
C VAL A 156 -9.09 -13.69 -5.50
N THR A 157 -9.65 -14.07 -4.38
CA THR A 157 -11.01 -13.71 -3.99
C THR A 157 -10.99 -12.96 -2.65
N VAL A 158 -11.88 -11.98 -2.51
CA VAL A 158 -12.08 -11.26 -1.25
C VAL A 158 -12.63 -12.21 -0.19
N VAL A 159 -11.98 -12.20 0.97
CA VAL A 159 -12.49 -12.85 2.20
C VAL A 159 -13.36 -11.86 2.94
N ALA A 160 -12.81 -10.68 3.27
CA ALA A 160 -13.52 -9.61 3.95
C ALA A 160 -12.81 -8.28 3.78
N ARG A 161 -13.53 -7.17 4.06
CA ARG A 161 -12.97 -5.83 4.18
C ARG A 161 -12.89 -5.44 5.64
N ILE A 162 -11.82 -4.74 6.01
CA ILE A 162 -11.58 -4.20 7.34
C ILE A 162 -11.61 -2.67 7.22
N ASP A 163 -12.70 -2.06 7.64
CA ASP A 163 -12.87 -0.62 7.59
C ASP A 163 -12.24 0.10 8.80
N ASP A 164 -11.95 -0.63 9.86
CA ASP A 164 -11.29 -0.11 11.07
C ASP A 164 -9.79 0.19 10.87
N ILE A 165 -9.19 -0.34 9.82
CA ILE A 165 -7.82 -0.01 9.41
C ILE A 165 -7.87 1.02 8.31
N ARG A 166 -7.16 2.13 8.48
CA ARG A 166 -7.01 3.18 7.48
C ARG A 166 -5.54 3.33 7.10
N GLU A 167 -5.20 2.91 5.90
CA GLU A 167 -3.92 3.20 5.29
C GLU A 167 -3.96 4.57 4.62
N ARG A 168 -2.92 5.35 4.83
CA ARG A 168 -2.77 6.70 4.27
C ARG A 168 -1.62 6.73 3.28
N PHE A 169 -1.82 7.39 2.16
CA PHE A 169 -0.82 7.49 1.11
C PHE A 169 -0.45 8.95 0.87
N TYR A 170 0.84 9.20 0.72
CA TYR A 170 1.41 10.54 0.64
C TYR A 170 2.29 10.71 -0.59
N ALA A 171 2.24 11.91 -1.16
CA ALA A 171 3.28 12.46 -2.01
C ALA A 171 4.14 13.37 -1.13
N ILE A 172 5.45 13.16 -1.12
CA ILE A 172 6.39 13.96 -0.33
C ILE A 172 7.28 14.73 -1.30
N SER A 173 7.36 16.05 -1.14
CA SER A 173 8.15 16.95 -1.98
C SER A 173 9.08 17.83 -1.13
N ALA A 174 10.18 18.31 -1.72
CA ALA A 174 11.07 19.24 -1.05
C ALA A 174 10.41 20.61 -0.82
N GLU A 175 9.52 21.01 -1.72
CA GLU A 175 8.81 22.29 -1.66
C GLU A 175 7.39 22.13 -1.10
N ARG A 176 6.94 23.15 -0.34
CA ARG A 176 5.58 23.19 0.19
C ARG A 176 4.51 23.27 -0.89
N LYS A 177 4.80 23.97 -1.99
CA LYS A 177 3.90 24.13 -3.13
C LYS A 177 4.46 23.32 -4.30
N ILE A 178 3.73 22.30 -4.71
CA ILE A 178 4.06 21.51 -5.88
C ILE A 178 3.82 22.38 -7.13
N THR A 179 4.87 22.54 -7.93
CA THR A 179 4.83 23.33 -9.18
C THR A 179 5.06 22.47 -10.41
N HIS A 180 5.78 21.35 -10.27
CA HIS A 180 6.08 20.44 -11.36
C HIS A 180 4.80 19.81 -11.94
N ALA A 181 4.57 19.96 -13.25
CA ALA A 181 3.32 19.57 -13.92
C ALA A 181 2.97 18.06 -13.71
N ALA A 182 3.98 17.18 -13.85
CA ALA A 182 3.77 15.74 -13.64
C ALA A 182 3.39 15.41 -12.18
N VAL A 183 4.01 16.07 -11.19
CA VAL A 183 3.69 15.87 -9.78
C VAL A 183 2.28 16.39 -9.44
N LEU A 184 1.87 17.51 -10.07
CA LEU A 184 0.50 18.01 -9.97
C LEU A 184 -0.52 17.04 -10.58
N ALA A 185 -0.18 16.41 -11.73
CA ALA A 185 -1.04 15.40 -12.34
C ALA A 185 -1.23 14.18 -11.42
N ILE A 186 -0.14 13.69 -10.80
CA ILE A 186 -0.19 12.61 -9.80
C ILE A 186 -1.12 12.96 -8.63
N THR A 187 -0.93 14.13 -8.02
CA THR A 187 -1.70 14.51 -6.83
C THR A 187 -3.18 14.77 -7.12
N ARG A 188 -3.49 15.32 -8.30
CA ARG A 188 -4.88 15.54 -8.74
C ARG A 188 -5.56 14.24 -9.14
N GLY A 189 -4.88 13.40 -9.92
CA GLY A 189 -5.36 12.08 -10.33
C GLY A 189 -5.65 11.18 -9.13
N ALA A 190 -4.75 11.16 -8.14
CA ALA A 190 -4.96 10.40 -6.91
C ALA A 190 -6.30 10.72 -6.23
N ARG A 191 -6.58 12.01 -6.05
CA ARG A 191 -7.80 12.47 -5.37
C ARG A 191 -9.06 12.25 -6.17
N ARG A 192 -8.99 12.33 -7.51
CA ARG A 192 -10.17 12.19 -8.38
C ARG A 192 -10.48 10.74 -8.71
N ASP A 193 -9.45 9.97 -9.06
CA ASP A 193 -9.61 8.70 -9.77
C ASP A 193 -9.33 7.47 -8.89
N ILE A 194 -8.66 7.68 -7.75
CA ILE A 194 -8.22 6.57 -6.88
C ILE A 194 -8.92 6.61 -5.52
N PHE A 195 -8.94 7.78 -4.88
CA PHE A 195 -9.42 7.93 -3.50
C PHE A 195 -10.70 8.79 -3.38
N GLY A 196 -11.23 9.30 -4.50
CA GLY A 196 -12.44 10.12 -4.56
C GLY A 196 -13.75 9.36 -4.40
#